data_7bf7eea9aed3b105a4fc8121c63104b2
#
_entry.id   7bf7eea9aed3b105a4fc8121c63104b2
#
_cell.length_a   1.000
_cell.length_b   1.000
_cell.length_c   1.000
_cell.angle_alpha   90.00
_cell.angle_beta   90.00
_cell.angle_gamma   90.00
#
_symmetry.space_group_name_H-M   'P 1'
#
loop_
_entity.id
_entity.type
_entity.pdbx_description
1 polymer ?
#
loop_
_entity_poly.entity_id
_entity_poly.type
_entity_poly.pdbx_seq_one_letter_code
_entity_poly.pdbx_strand_id
1 'polypeptide(L)'
;MNRLSVAGAIISLFLAATPAVAQQASRCADCHFAQNTVPNPDHLYDWDRSPHARNNVGCEKCHGGNATVFEASIAHRGILNPANKQSPVNRANLPATCGGCHVGPFVAFQDSRHYELLKGGDQHGPTCSTCHDPVAGQLLSPKALEKQCSQCHGPKEVAPRAERARNARQMYESLNAIRDQLKLANAMIKRVDDKQRRADLMNEYEQASVPMTRAINAGHKFVYGELDEYLKVAQERVEKLMAHIANRAN
;
A
#
# COMPACT_ATOMS: atom_id res chain seq x y z
N MET A 1 -64.66 29.41 36.90
CA MET A 1 -63.55 29.73 36.01
C MET A 1 -62.37 28.88 36.44
N ASN A 2 -62.24 27.69 35.86
CA ASN A 2 -61.19 26.71 36.18
C ASN A 2 -60.03 26.87 35.21
N ARG A 3 -58.84 27.19 35.74
CA ARG A 3 -57.59 27.17 34.96
C ARG A 3 -56.92 25.82 35.14
N LEU A 4 -56.90 25.02 34.04
CA LEU A 4 -56.08 23.82 33.96
C LEU A 4 -54.63 24.24 33.63
N SER A 5 -53.74 23.92 34.53
CA SER A 5 -52.28 24.00 34.29
C SER A 5 -51.80 22.67 33.64
N VAL A 6 -51.27 22.74 32.43
CA VAL A 6 -50.62 21.59 31.76
C VAL A 6 -49.16 21.65 32.10
N ALA A 7 -48.68 20.74 32.91
CA ALA A 7 -47.26 20.54 33.18
C ALA A 7 -46.65 19.69 32.05
N GLY A 8 -45.82 20.31 31.20
CA GLY A 8 -45.05 19.63 30.17
C GLY A 8 -43.83 18.93 30.78
N ALA A 9 -43.82 17.61 30.74
CA ALA A 9 -42.63 16.81 31.10
C ALA A 9 -41.64 16.81 29.93
N ILE A 10 -40.47 17.45 30.17
CA ILE A 10 -39.32 17.39 29.23
C ILE A 10 -38.59 16.07 29.49
N ILE A 11 -38.78 15.09 28.59
CA ILE A 11 -37.98 13.87 28.62
C ILE A 11 -36.63 14.17 27.96
N SER A 12 -35.60 14.37 28.76
CA SER A 12 -34.22 14.47 28.28
C SER A 12 -33.69 13.11 27.87
N LEU A 13 -33.59 12.90 26.56
CA LEU A 13 -32.98 11.70 25.98
C LEU A 13 -31.45 11.82 26.13
N PHE A 14 -30.86 11.18 27.13
CA PHE A 14 -29.42 10.99 27.22
C PHE A 14 -29.01 9.94 26.17
N LEU A 15 -28.46 10.40 25.02
CA LEU A 15 -27.70 9.54 24.13
C LEU A 15 -26.40 9.17 24.86
N ALA A 16 -26.34 7.97 25.41
CA ALA A 16 -25.10 7.38 25.86
C ALA A 16 -24.19 7.15 24.63
N ALA A 17 -23.22 8.02 24.44
CA ALA A 17 -22.14 7.78 23.48
C ALA A 17 -21.36 6.54 23.97
N THR A 18 -21.58 5.40 23.34
CA THR A 18 -20.72 4.23 23.53
C THR A 18 -19.32 4.62 23.09
N PRO A 19 -18.28 4.45 23.92
CA PRO A 19 -16.91 4.69 23.47
C PRO A 19 -16.67 3.76 22.28
N ALA A 20 -16.29 4.34 21.13
CA ALA A 20 -15.78 3.58 20.02
C ALA A 20 -14.50 2.90 20.53
N VAL A 21 -14.59 1.60 20.81
CA VAL A 21 -13.41 0.78 21.10
C VAL A 21 -12.59 0.83 19.83
N ALA A 22 -11.46 1.55 19.88
CA ALA A 22 -10.48 1.52 18.81
C ALA A 22 -10.15 0.05 18.57
N GLN A 23 -10.49 -0.45 17.37
CA GLN A 23 -10.32 -1.85 17.04
C GLN A 23 -8.82 -2.13 17.04
N GLN A 24 -8.39 -2.91 17.99
CA GLN A 24 -6.98 -3.24 18.20
C GLN A 24 -6.45 -3.94 16.95
N ALA A 25 -5.40 -3.40 16.36
CA ALA A 25 -4.91 -3.84 15.05
C ALA A 25 -4.46 -5.32 15.02
N SER A 26 -3.97 -5.85 16.14
CA SER A 26 -3.64 -7.27 16.27
C SER A 26 -3.32 -7.64 17.73
N ARG A 27 -3.96 -8.67 18.29
CA ARG A 27 -3.60 -9.20 19.62
C ARG A 27 -2.22 -9.83 19.65
N CYS A 28 -1.71 -10.26 18.50
CA CYS A 28 -0.33 -10.71 18.38
C CYS A 28 0.64 -9.61 18.78
N ALA A 29 0.45 -8.40 18.21
CA ALA A 29 1.28 -7.23 18.52
C ALA A 29 1.18 -6.86 20.02
N ASP A 30 -0.02 -6.84 20.60
CA ASP A 30 -0.22 -6.52 22.02
C ASP A 30 0.59 -7.44 22.93
N CYS A 31 0.50 -8.76 22.69
CA CYS A 31 1.21 -9.75 23.46
C CYS A 31 2.73 -9.63 23.27
N HIS A 32 3.19 -9.50 22.02
CA HIS A 32 4.61 -9.44 21.70
C HIS A 32 5.27 -8.14 22.17
N PHE A 33 4.58 -7.00 22.14
CA PHE A 33 5.06 -5.76 22.76
C PHE A 33 5.15 -5.88 24.27
N ALA A 34 4.14 -6.48 24.92
CA ALA A 34 4.12 -6.64 26.37
C ALA A 34 5.21 -7.57 26.90
N GLN A 35 5.52 -8.63 26.16
CA GLN A 35 6.45 -9.68 26.62
C GLN A 35 7.87 -9.54 26.05
N ASN A 36 8.07 -8.67 25.07
CA ASN A 36 9.36 -8.48 24.37
C ASN A 36 9.98 -9.80 23.87
N THR A 37 9.14 -10.70 23.33
CA THR A 37 9.51 -12.08 23.02
C THR A 37 9.68 -12.38 21.53
N VAL A 38 9.70 -11.35 20.66
CA VAL A 38 9.90 -11.55 19.23
C VAL A 38 11.39 -11.75 18.91
N PRO A 39 11.73 -12.67 18.00
CA PRO A 39 13.11 -12.87 17.56
C PRO A 39 13.74 -11.64 16.89
N ASN A 40 12.92 -10.77 16.28
CA ASN A 40 13.34 -9.53 15.67
C ASN A 40 12.40 -8.39 16.08
N PRO A 41 12.73 -7.63 17.14
CA PRO A 41 11.94 -6.50 17.60
C PRO A 41 11.73 -5.42 16.53
N ASP A 42 12.74 -5.17 15.67
CA ASP A 42 12.63 -4.15 14.62
C ASP A 42 11.47 -4.45 13.65
N HIS A 43 11.25 -5.73 13.32
CA HIS A 43 10.13 -6.15 12.49
C HIS A 43 8.76 -5.77 13.09
N LEU A 44 8.60 -5.90 14.41
CA LEU A 44 7.38 -5.53 15.13
C LEU A 44 7.16 -4.01 15.10
N TYR A 45 8.21 -3.21 15.34
CA TYR A 45 8.15 -1.76 15.29
C TYR A 45 7.94 -1.24 13.86
N ASP A 46 8.51 -1.90 12.86
CA ASP A 46 8.29 -1.56 11.45
C ASP A 46 6.84 -1.81 11.04
N TRP A 47 6.26 -2.94 11.49
CA TRP A 47 4.83 -3.19 11.28
C TRP A 47 3.96 -2.13 11.95
N ASP A 48 4.21 -1.79 13.21
CA ASP A 48 3.41 -0.82 13.97
C ASP A 48 3.36 0.55 13.27
N ARG A 49 4.47 0.97 12.68
CA ARG A 49 4.57 2.22 11.90
C ARG A 49 4.08 2.11 10.46
N SER A 50 3.75 0.92 10.00
CA SER A 50 3.40 0.64 8.61
C SER A 50 1.97 1.08 8.24
N PRO A 51 1.66 1.23 6.94
CA PRO A 51 0.29 1.34 6.47
C PRO A 51 -0.57 0.13 6.82
N HIS A 52 0.01 -1.05 6.96
CA HIS A 52 -0.71 -2.27 7.33
C HIS A 52 -1.33 -2.14 8.71
N ALA A 53 -0.57 -1.76 9.74
CA ALA A 53 -1.11 -1.53 11.07
C ALA A 53 -2.21 -0.46 11.09
N ARG A 54 -1.99 0.66 10.39
CA ARG A 54 -2.98 1.75 10.27
C ARG A 54 -4.29 1.34 9.58
N ASN A 55 -4.26 0.29 8.76
CA ASN A 55 -5.44 -0.25 8.08
C ASN A 55 -5.92 -1.58 8.69
N ASN A 56 -5.55 -1.87 9.95
CA ASN A 56 -5.95 -3.07 10.68
C ASN A 56 -5.58 -4.39 10.01
N VAL A 57 -4.46 -4.41 9.27
CA VAL A 57 -3.87 -5.64 8.72
C VAL A 57 -2.92 -6.21 9.76
N GLY A 58 -3.39 -7.19 10.52
CA GLY A 58 -2.64 -7.83 11.61
C GLY A 58 -1.60 -8.84 11.12
N CYS A 59 -0.77 -9.29 12.05
CA CYS A 59 0.34 -10.23 11.80
C CYS A 59 -0.17 -11.55 11.20
N GLU A 60 -1.35 -12.01 11.63
CA GLU A 60 -1.98 -13.26 11.18
C GLU A 60 -2.29 -13.27 9.68
N LYS A 61 -2.45 -12.11 9.04
CA LYS A 61 -2.71 -12.01 7.59
C LYS A 61 -1.53 -12.50 6.76
N CYS A 62 -0.31 -12.38 7.30
CA CYS A 62 0.92 -12.84 6.65
C CYS A 62 1.46 -14.12 7.27
N HIS A 63 1.43 -14.23 8.61
CA HIS A 63 2.08 -15.34 9.33
C HIS A 63 1.13 -16.49 9.65
N GLY A 64 -0.18 -16.30 9.52
CA GLY A 64 -1.17 -17.25 10.03
C GLY A 64 -1.36 -17.16 11.54
N GLY A 65 -1.86 -18.23 12.15
CA GLY A 65 -2.18 -18.26 13.56
C GLY A 65 -3.56 -17.71 13.89
N ASN A 66 -3.83 -17.53 15.20
CA ASN A 66 -5.10 -17.04 15.70
C ASN A 66 -4.92 -15.75 16.51
N ALA A 67 -5.23 -14.61 15.89
CA ALA A 67 -5.10 -13.29 16.50
C ALA A 67 -6.24 -12.94 17.47
N THR A 68 -7.19 -13.84 17.74
CA THR A 68 -8.35 -13.55 18.61
C THR A 68 -8.16 -13.98 20.06
N VAL A 69 -7.07 -14.70 20.37
CA VAL A 69 -6.79 -15.27 21.68
C VAL A 69 -5.41 -14.84 22.18
N PHE A 70 -5.22 -14.83 23.51
CA PHE A 70 -3.94 -14.56 24.15
C PHE A 70 -3.21 -15.85 24.59
N GLU A 71 -3.90 -17.00 24.57
CA GLU A 71 -3.27 -18.29 24.90
C GLU A 71 -2.26 -18.66 23.82
N ALA A 72 -0.97 -18.66 24.16
CA ALA A 72 0.13 -18.82 23.20
C ALA A 72 0.04 -20.11 22.39
N SER A 73 -0.32 -21.22 23.02
CA SER A 73 -0.45 -22.54 22.36
C SER A 73 -1.55 -22.57 21.29
N ILE A 74 -2.56 -21.73 21.43
CA ILE A 74 -3.67 -21.58 20.47
C ILE A 74 -3.34 -20.51 19.43
N ALA A 75 -2.80 -19.36 19.89
CA ALA A 75 -2.44 -18.24 19.04
C ALA A 75 -1.42 -18.62 17.95
N HIS A 76 -0.42 -19.43 18.32
CA HIS A 76 0.65 -19.84 17.41
C HIS A 76 0.33 -21.09 16.58
N ARG A 77 -0.87 -21.66 16.71
CA ARG A 77 -1.22 -22.86 15.93
C ARG A 77 -1.23 -22.56 14.43
N GLY A 78 -0.40 -23.31 13.69
CA GLY A 78 -0.26 -23.16 12.25
C GLY A 78 0.73 -22.07 11.80
N ILE A 79 1.38 -21.36 12.71
CA ILE A 79 2.49 -20.47 12.35
C ILE A 79 3.71 -21.34 12.01
N LEU A 80 4.26 -21.10 10.83
CA LEU A 80 5.43 -21.81 10.33
C LEU A 80 6.64 -20.87 10.24
N ASN A 81 7.82 -21.43 10.58
CA ASN A 81 9.07 -20.70 10.39
C ASN A 81 9.23 -20.29 8.91
N PRO A 82 9.73 -19.08 8.60
CA PRO A 82 9.95 -18.62 7.23
C PRO A 82 10.80 -19.56 6.36
N ALA A 83 11.71 -20.34 6.94
CA ALA A 83 12.49 -21.33 6.22
C ALA A 83 11.66 -22.56 5.77
N ASN A 84 10.50 -22.80 6.38
CA ASN A 84 9.60 -23.87 5.95
C ASN A 84 8.97 -23.53 4.61
N LYS A 85 9.09 -24.44 3.64
CA LYS A 85 8.53 -24.26 2.28
C LYS A 85 7.01 -24.03 2.24
N GLN A 86 6.29 -24.45 3.28
CA GLN A 86 4.84 -24.27 3.40
C GLN A 86 4.46 -22.96 4.12
N SER A 87 5.42 -22.24 4.68
CA SER A 87 5.15 -20.97 5.35
C SER A 87 4.63 -19.92 4.35
N PRO A 88 3.56 -19.20 4.66
CA PRO A 88 3.09 -18.10 3.82
C PRO A 88 4.16 -17.01 3.61
N VAL A 89 5.03 -16.81 4.58
CA VAL A 89 6.14 -15.84 4.52
C VAL A 89 7.46 -16.45 4.04
N ASN A 90 7.43 -17.70 3.56
CA ASN A 90 8.56 -18.26 2.83
C ASN A 90 8.81 -17.45 1.57
N ARG A 91 10.08 -17.25 1.22
CA ARG A 91 10.48 -16.46 0.05
C ARG A 91 9.71 -16.81 -1.23
N ALA A 92 9.51 -18.10 -1.50
CA ALA A 92 8.80 -18.58 -2.70
C ALA A 92 7.29 -18.30 -2.66
N ASN A 93 6.69 -18.18 -1.48
CA ASN A 93 5.26 -17.99 -1.28
C ASN A 93 4.89 -16.52 -1.04
N LEU A 94 5.86 -15.69 -0.63
CA LEU A 94 5.64 -14.30 -0.26
C LEU A 94 4.87 -13.49 -1.32
N PRO A 95 5.14 -13.61 -2.63
CA PRO A 95 4.33 -12.89 -3.63
C PRO A 95 2.85 -13.28 -3.62
N ALA A 96 2.52 -14.55 -3.42
CA ALA A 96 1.13 -15.00 -3.33
C ALA A 96 0.46 -14.50 -2.06
N THR A 97 1.18 -14.47 -0.93
CA THR A 97 0.69 -13.92 0.34
C THR A 97 0.34 -12.43 0.21
N CYS A 98 1.24 -11.64 -0.36
CA CYS A 98 0.98 -10.23 -0.67
C CYS A 98 -0.17 -10.07 -1.68
N GLY A 99 -0.20 -10.93 -2.70
CA GLY A 99 -1.18 -10.97 -3.78
C GLY A 99 -2.60 -11.23 -3.32
N GLY A 100 -2.81 -11.81 -2.13
CA GLY A 100 -4.12 -12.00 -1.53
C GLY A 100 -4.90 -10.69 -1.35
N CYS A 101 -4.19 -9.56 -1.20
CA CYS A 101 -4.76 -8.23 -1.11
C CYS A 101 -4.27 -7.32 -2.27
N HIS A 102 -2.99 -7.40 -2.63
CA HIS A 102 -2.36 -6.60 -3.68
C HIS A 102 -2.43 -7.31 -5.05
N VAL A 103 -3.67 -7.60 -5.51
CA VAL A 103 -3.92 -8.44 -6.71
C VAL A 103 -3.26 -7.86 -7.97
N GLY A 104 -3.44 -6.56 -8.24
CA GLY A 104 -2.92 -5.92 -9.47
C GLY A 104 -1.39 -6.03 -9.59
N PRO A 105 -0.61 -5.56 -8.59
CA PRO A 105 0.84 -5.72 -8.58
C PRO A 105 1.29 -7.18 -8.64
N PHE A 106 0.58 -8.10 -7.97
CA PHE A 106 0.92 -9.52 -8.00
C PHE A 106 0.75 -10.14 -9.39
N VAL A 107 -0.40 -9.91 -10.03
CA VAL A 107 -0.66 -10.40 -11.40
C VAL A 107 0.39 -9.85 -12.37
N ALA A 108 0.69 -8.55 -12.29
CA ALA A 108 1.72 -7.95 -13.13
C ALA A 108 3.12 -8.54 -12.85
N PHE A 109 3.45 -8.81 -11.59
CA PHE A 109 4.73 -9.42 -11.22
C PHE A 109 4.87 -10.84 -11.76
N GLN A 110 3.78 -11.62 -11.82
CA GLN A 110 3.77 -12.97 -12.40
C GLN A 110 4.20 -13.01 -13.87
N ASP A 111 3.97 -11.93 -14.62
CA ASP A 111 4.39 -11.77 -16.02
C ASP A 111 5.87 -11.34 -16.16
N SER A 112 6.62 -11.24 -15.05
CA SER A 112 8.00 -10.76 -15.07
C SER A 112 9.03 -11.91 -15.09
N ARG A 113 10.19 -11.64 -15.72
CA ARG A 113 11.35 -12.54 -15.61
C ARG A 113 11.81 -12.74 -14.17
N HIS A 114 11.61 -11.75 -13.30
CA HIS A 114 11.94 -11.83 -11.88
C HIS A 114 11.10 -12.90 -11.16
N TYR A 115 9.81 -12.98 -11.49
CA TYR A 115 8.93 -14.01 -10.92
C TYR A 115 9.29 -15.41 -11.44
N GLU A 116 9.62 -15.54 -12.72
CA GLU A 116 10.09 -16.83 -13.29
C GLU A 116 11.31 -17.34 -12.55
N LEU A 117 12.32 -16.49 -12.31
CA LEU A 117 13.52 -16.86 -11.54
C LEU A 117 13.14 -17.32 -10.12
N LEU A 118 12.30 -16.56 -9.44
CA LEU A 118 11.84 -16.90 -8.09
C LEU A 118 11.13 -18.25 -8.05
N LYS A 119 10.21 -18.50 -8.97
CA LYS A 119 9.46 -19.75 -9.07
C LYS A 119 10.33 -20.93 -9.48
N GLY A 120 11.36 -20.69 -10.27
CA GLY A 120 12.40 -21.66 -10.62
C GLY A 120 13.36 -21.99 -9.47
N GLY A 121 13.23 -21.35 -8.31
CA GLY A 121 14.08 -21.57 -7.15
C GLY A 121 15.42 -20.80 -7.19
N ASP A 122 15.61 -19.91 -8.15
CA ASP A 122 16.80 -19.06 -8.22
C ASP A 122 16.81 -18.05 -7.07
N GLN A 123 17.92 -18.04 -6.31
CA GLN A 123 18.07 -17.14 -5.17
C GLN A 123 18.20 -15.66 -5.57
N HIS A 124 18.49 -15.36 -6.82
CA HIS A 124 18.56 -14.00 -7.35
C HIS A 124 17.20 -13.44 -7.79
N GLY A 125 16.14 -14.27 -7.93
CA GLY A 125 14.80 -13.77 -8.22
C GLY A 125 14.27 -12.93 -7.05
N PRO A 126 13.99 -11.62 -7.20
CA PRO A 126 13.50 -10.78 -6.10
C PRO A 126 12.10 -11.19 -5.65
N THR A 127 11.74 -10.79 -4.43
CA THR A 127 10.37 -10.90 -3.89
C THR A 127 9.80 -9.49 -3.67
N CYS A 128 8.55 -9.40 -3.23
CA CYS A 128 7.94 -8.13 -2.87
C CYS A 128 8.75 -7.37 -1.81
N SER A 129 9.22 -8.08 -0.77
CA SER A 129 10.03 -7.49 0.30
C SER A 129 11.44 -7.07 -0.12
N THR A 130 11.90 -7.46 -1.30
CA THR A 130 13.19 -6.98 -1.84
C THR A 130 13.16 -5.48 -2.15
N CYS A 131 11.99 -4.96 -2.57
CA CYS A 131 11.81 -3.56 -2.95
C CYS A 131 10.92 -2.78 -1.95
N HIS A 132 10.11 -3.48 -1.15
CA HIS A 132 9.10 -2.87 -0.26
C HIS A 132 9.39 -3.01 1.22
N ASP A 133 10.56 -3.49 1.63
CA ASP A 133 10.90 -3.96 2.97
C ASP A 133 10.05 -5.15 3.47
N PRO A 134 10.41 -5.79 4.59
CA PRO A 134 9.73 -7.01 5.07
C PRO A 134 8.24 -6.84 5.41
N VAL A 135 7.82 -5.65 5.82
CA VAL A 135 6.42 -5.36 6.19
C VAL A 135 5.75 -4.38 5.23
N ALA A 136 6.40 -4.06 4.10
CA ALA A 136 5.95 -3.06 3.12
C ALA A 136 5.57 -1.72 3.77
N GLY A 137 6.29 -1.37 4.86
CA GLY A 137 6.04 -0.17 5.63
C GLY A 137 6.42 1.10 4.88
N GLN A 138 7.45 1.02 4.05
CA GLN A 138 7.94 2.13 3.24
C GLN A 138 8.29 1.66 1.83
N LEU A 139 7.96 2.51 0.86
CA LEU A 139 8.52 2.37 -0.47
C LEU A 139 9.97 2.88 -0.45
N LEU A 140 10.86 2.20 -1.11
CA LEU A 140 12.21 2.69 -1.31
C LEU A 140 12.17 4.08 -1.96
N SER A 141 13.08 4.98 -1.56
CA SER A 141 13.27 6.21 -2.34
C SER A 141 13.80 5.87 -3.74
N PRO A 142 13.64 6.74 -4.75
CA PRO A 142 14.15 6.47 -6.09
C PRO A 142 15.65 6.10 -6.13
N LYS A 143 16.48 6.77 -5.32
CA LYS A 143 17.91 6.44 -5.17
C LYS A 143 18.15 5.09 -4.50
N ALA A 144 17.34 4.76 -3.49
CA ALA A 144 17.44 3.46 -2.83
C ALA A 144 16.99 2.33 -3.76
N LEU A 145 15.96 2.56 -4.60
CA LEU A 145 15.54 1.63 -5.63
C LEU A 145 16.66 1.39 -6.68
N GLU A 146 17.29 2.44 -7.17
CA GLU A 146 18.44 2.30 -8.07
C GLU A 146 19.56 1.46 -7.44
N LYS A 147 19.90 1.74 -6.18
CA LYS A 147 20.89 0.96 -5.43
C LYS A 147 20.48 -0.51 -5.30
N GLN A 148 19.20 -0.77 -4.99
CA GLN A 148 18.65 -2.14 -4.88
C GLN A 148 18.73 -2.88 -6.21
N CYS A 149 18.33 -2.25 -7.32
CA CYS A 149 18.44 -2.83 -8.66
C CYS A 149 19.90 -3.13 -9.04
N SER A 150 20.82 -2.23 -8.66
CA SER A 150 22.24 -2.34 -8.99
C SER A 150 22.94 -3.51 -8.31
N GLN A 151 22.37 -4.09 -7.25
CA GLN A 151 22.91 -5.30 -6.60
C GLN A 151 22.95 -6.51 -7.54
N CYS A 152 22.04 -6.56 -8.52
CA CYS A 152 22.00 -7.62 -9.53
C CYS A 152 22.30 -7.07 -10.95
N HIS A 153 21.96 -5.81 -11.21
CA HIS A 153 22.11 -5.17 -12.53
C HIS A 153 23.34 -4.25 -12.63
N GLY A 154 24.22 -4.25 -11.64
CA GLY A 154 25.50 -3.54 -11.71
C GLY A 154 26.41 -4.12 -12.80
N PRO A 155 27.48 -3.38 -13.19
CA PRO A 155 28.34 -3.75 -14.33
C PRO A 155 29.07 -5.09 -14.19
N LYS A 156 29.27 -5.56 -12.96
CA LYS A 156 30.00 -6.80 -12.63
C LYS A 156 29.10 -7.84 -11.94
N GLU A 157 27.79 -7.63 -11.95
CA GLU A 157 26.82 -8.46 -11.24
C GLU A 157 26.25 -9.55 -12.14
N VAL A 158 25.35 -10.39 -11.58
CA VAL A 158 24.78 -11.58 -12.24
C VAL A 158 23.95 -11.26 -13.49
N ALA A 159 23.44 -10.04 -13.63
CA ALA A 159 22.65 -9.59 -14.76
C ALA A 159 23.06 -8.16 -15.17
N PRO A 160 24.28 -7.95 -15.74
CA PRO A 160 24.89 -6.63 -15.91
C PRO A 160 24.12 -5.77 -16.92
N ARG A 161 23.27 -4.88 -16.43
CA ARG A 161 22.45 -3.93 -17.19
C ARG A 161 22.24 -2.66 -16.36
N ALA A 162 23.31 -1.91 -16.13
CA ALA A 162 23.30 -0.73 -15.25
C ALA A 162 22.29 0.34 -15.68
N GLU A 163 21.93 0.41 -16.96
CA GLU A 163 20.87 1.30 -17.45
C GLU A 163 19.51 0.99 -16.85
N ARG A 164 19.21 -0.26 -16.53
CA ARG A 164 17.93 -0.66 -15.92
C ARG A 164 17.74 -0.06 -14.54
N ALA A 165 18.78 -0.05 -13.74
CA ALA A 165 18.75 0.56 -12.41
C ALA A 165 18.48 2.07 -12.49
N ARG A 166 19.15 2.78 -13.40
CA ARG A 166 18.93 4.21 -13.63
C ARG A 166 17.52 4.50 -14.17
N ASN A 167 17.08 3.70 -15.14
CA ASN A 167 15.74 3.84 -15.70
C ASN A 167 14.65 3.62 -14.63
N ALA A 168 14.80 2.60 -13.78
CA ALA A 168 13.87 2.35 -12.67
C ALA A 168 13.79 3.57 -11.73
N ARG A 169 14.92 4.20 -11.40
CA ARG A 169 14.95 5.43 -10.62
C ARG A 169 14.20 6.56 -11.31
N GLN A 170 14.49 6.86 -12.58
CA GLN A 170 13.87 7.95 -13.33
C GLN A 170 12.36 7.77 -13.45
N MET A 171 11.91 6.55 -13.77
CA MET A 171 10.48 6.22 -13.85
C MET A 171 9.79 6.40 -12.50
N TYR A 172 10.46 6.02 -11.42
CA TYR A 172 9.89 6.18 -10.09
C TYR A 172 9.86 7.65 -9.64
N GLU A 173 10.83 8.48 -10.05
CA GLU A 173 10.79 9.94 -9.86
C GLU A 173 9.59 10.55 -10.60
N SER A 174 9.36 10.18 -11.87
CA SER A 174 8.21 10.62 -12.65
C SER A 174 6.88 10.19 -12.03
N LEU A 175 6.78 8.93 -11.61
CA LEU A 175 5.60 8.39 -10.94
C LEU A 175 5.27 9.14 -9.65
N ASN A 176 6.28 9.49 -8.85
CA ASN A 176 6.08 10.27 -7.63
C ASN A 176 5.62 11.71 -7.94
N ALA A 177 6.18 12.36 -8.95
CA ALA A 177 5.78 13.70 -9.37
C ALA A 177 4.30 13.74 -9.79
N ILE A 178 3.87 12.78 -10.63
CA ILE A 178 2.46 12.66 -11.06
C ILE A 178 1.54 12.38 -9.86
N ARG A 179 1.95 11.49 -8.96
CA ARG A 179 1.19 11.19 -7.74
C ARG A 179 0.98 12.42 -6.86
N ASP A 180 2.01 13.25 -6.72
CA ASP A 180 1.91 14.47 -5.92
C ASP A 180 1.04 15.52 -6.59
N GLN A 181 1.08 15.65 -7.91
CA GLN A 181 0.14 16.48 -8.67
C GLN A 181 -1.31 16.00 -8.51
N LEU A 182 -1.57 14.70 -8.57
CA LEU A 182 -2.91 14.13 -8.32
C LEU A 182 -3.40 14.41 -6.89
N LYS A 183 -2.53 14.29 -5.88
CA LYS A 183 -2.89 14.66 -4.49
C LYS A 183 -3.27 16.14 -4.39
N LEU A 184 -2.50 17.01 -5.02
CA LEU A 184 -2.78 18.44 -5.07
C LEU A 184 -4.11 18.73 -5.78
N ALA A 185 -4.33 18.13 -6.96
CA ALA A 185 -5.58 18.24 -7.70
C ALA A 185 -6.80 17.87 -6.84
N ASN A 186 -6.74 16.71 -6.16
CA ASN A 186 -7.82 16.26 -5.26
C ASN A 186 -8.07 17.26 -4.12
N ALA A 187 -7.01 17.82 -3.51
CA ALA A 187 -7.14 18.81 -2.46
C ALA A 187 -7.78 20.12 -2.96
N MET A 188 -7.46 20.54 -4.20
CA MET A 188 -8.05 21.73 -4.84
C MET A 188 -9.51 21.49 -5.21
N ILE A 189 -9.85 20.34 -5.80
CA ILE A 189 -11.23 19.98 -6.18
C ILE A 189 -12.16 19.99 -4.96
N LYS A 190 -11.71 19.49 -3.81
CA LYS A 190 -12.49 19.48 -2.56
C LYS A 190 -12.87 20.87 -2.06
N ARG A 191 -12.16 21.92 -2.50
CA ARG A 191 -12.40 23.32 -2.14
C ARG A 191 -13.28 24.08 -3.15
N VAL A 192 -13.75 23.42 -4.20
CA VAL A 192 -14.66 24.01 -5.18
C VAL A 192 -16.06 24.04 -4.58
N ASP A 193 -16.65 25.23 -4.44
CA ASP A 193 -17.96 25.42 -3.83
C ASP A 193 -19.09 24.91 -4.72
N ASP A 194 -19.03 25.22 -6.04
CA ASP A 194 -20.01 24.76 -7.00
C ASP A 194 -20.05 23.23 -7.09
N LYS A 195 -21.21 22.64 -6.79
CA LYS A 195 -21.39 21.19 -6.71
C LYS A 195 -21.23 20.51 -8.06
N GLN A 196 -21.77 21.12 -9.12
CA GLN A 196 -21.71 20.53 -10.46
C GLN A 196 -20.27 20.54 -10.97
N ARG A 197 -19.61 21.68 -10.90
CA ARG A 197 -18.19 21.81 -11.28
C ARG A 197 -17.30 20.85 -10.49
N ARG A 198 -17.52 20.72 -9.17
CA ARG A 198 -16.76 19.78 -8.35
C ARG A 198 -16.96 18.34 -8.81
N ALA A 199 -18.18 17.94 -9.20
CA ALA A 199 -18.47 16.61 -9.72
C ALA A 199 -17.77 16.38 -11.07
N ASP A 200 -17.80 17.37 -11.97
CA ASP A 200 -17.13 17.28 -13.27
C ASP A 200 -15.61 17.13 -13.13
N LEU A 201 -15.00 17.96 -12.29
CA LEU A 201 -13.56 17.88 -11.99
C LEU A 201 -13.18 16.56 -11.28
N MET A 202 -14.04 16.02 -10.45
CA MET A 202 -13.81 14.72 -9.82
C MET A 202 -13.83 13.58 -10.84
N ASN A 203 -14.75 13.63 -11.82
CA ASN A 203 -14.76 12.67 -12.92
C ASN A 203 -13.47 12.76 -13.77
N GLU A 204 -13.00 13.98 -14.09
CA GLU A 204 -11.72 14.17 -14.76
C GLU A 204 -10.53 13.63 -13.93
N TYR A 205 -10.56 13.83 -12.61
CA TYR A 205 -9.56 13.29 -11.69
C TYR A 205 -9.53 11.75 -11.73
N GLU A 206 -10.69 11.11 -11.70
CA GLU A 206 -10.78 9.65 -11.80
C GLU A 206 -10.20 9.16 -13.14
N GLN A 207 -10.52 9.83 -14.24
CA GLN A 207 -9.96 9.50 -15.55
C GLN A 207 -8.45 9.74 -15.64
N ALA A 208 -7.93 10.77 -14.96
CA ALA A 208 -6.50 11.06 -14.91
C ALA A 208 -5.74 10.05 -14.04
N SER A 209 -6.39 9.44 -13.06
CA SER A 209 -5.78 8.43 -12.16
C SER A 209 -5.64 7.04 -12.79
N VAL A 210 -6.46 6.70 -13.80
CA VAL A 210 -6.43 5.38 -14.46
C VAL A 210 -5.08 5.03 -15.09
N PRO A 211 -4.44 5.91 -15.91
CA PRO A 211 -3.11 5.61 -16.46
C PRO A 211 -2.05 5.41 -15.37
N MET A 212 -2.17 6.13 -14.24
CA MET A 212 -1.28 5.97 -13.10
C MET A 212 -1.36 4.56 -12.50
N THR A 213 -2.55 4.01 -12.36
CA THR A 213 -2.75 2.62 -11.90
C THR A 213 -2.12 1.62 -12.87
N ARG A 214 -2.27 1.86 -14.19
CA ARG A 214 -1.61 1.04 -15.22
C ARG A 214 -0.09 1.15 -15.17
N ALA A 215 0.44 2.35 -14.97
CA ALA A 215 1.87 2.58 -14.79
C ALA A 215 2.43 1.80 -13.59
N ILE A 216 1.73 1.80 -12.45
CA ILE A 216 2.11 1.02 -11.27
C ILE A 216 2.19 -0.48 -11.60
N ASN A 217 1.20 -1.02 -12.30
CA ASN A 217 1.20 -2.43 -12.69
C ASN A 217 2.32 -2.74 -13.69
N ALA A 218 2.53 -1.90 -14.71
CA ALA A 218 3.64 -2.04 -15.66
C ALA A 218 5.01 -2.01 -14.96
N GLY A 219 5.15 -1.18 -13.92
CA GLY A 219 6.35 -1.15 -13.06
C GLY A 219 6.63 -2.51 -12.41
N HIS A 220 5.61 -3.22 -11.96
CA HIS A 220 5.75 -4.56 -11.37
C HIS A 220 5.99 -5.68 -12.40
N LYS A 221 5.65 -5.42 -13.64
CA LYS A 221 5.99 -6.28 -14.79
C LYS A 221 7.44 -6.11 -15.24
N PHE A 222 8.08 -5.01 -14.83
CA PHE A 222 9.43 -4.60 -15.22
C PHE A 222 9.58 -4.38 -16.74
N VAL A 223 8.50 -3.97 -17.41
CA VAL A 223 8.49 -3.62 -18.83
C VAL A 223 8.61 -2.11 -18.98
N TYR A 224 9.81 -1.64 -19.27
CA TYR A 224 10.14 -0.22 -19.34
C TYR A 224 9.25 0.55 -20.34
N GLY A 225 9.03 0.01 -21.55
CA GLY A 225 8.25 0.71 -22.58
C GLY A 225 6.79 0.94 -22.17
N GLU A 226 6.13 -0.08 -21.62
CA GLU A 226 4.75 0.05 -21.12
C GLU A 226 4.65 1.08 -19.98
N LEU A 227 5.61 1.06 -19.04
CA LEU A 227 5.66 1.99 -17.93
C LEU A 227 5.81 3.43 -18.41
N ASP A 228 6.75 3.69 -19.33
CA ASP A 228 7.01 5.01 -19.90
C ASP A 228 5.77 5.57 -20.63
N GLU A 229 5.11 4.74 -21.43
CA GLU A 229 3.89 5.12 -22.15
C GLU A 229 2.77 5.52 -21.17
N TYR A 230 2.49 4.70 -20.15
CA TYR A 230 1.46 5.03 -19.18
C TYR A 230 1.80 6.25 -18.33
N LEU A 231 3.06 6.48 -18.00
CA LEU A 231 3.48 7.70 -17.29
C LEU A 231 3.28 8.94 -18.15
N LYS A 232 3.60 8.91 -19.45
CA LYS A 232 3.32 10.03 -20.38
C LYS A 232 1.84 10.34 -20.44
N VAL A 233 1.00 9.34 -20.63
CA VAL A 233 -0.47 9.54 -20.67
C VAL A 233 -0.99 10.06 -19.33
N ALA A 234 -0.45 9.57 -18.18
CA ALA A 234 -0.84 10.07 -16.88
C ALA A 234 -0.45 11.54 -16.69
N GLN A 235 0.76 11.93 -17.09
CA GLN A 235 1.25 13.29 -17.01
C GLN A 235 0.37 14.26 -17.83
N GLU A 236 0.09 13.92 -19.09
CA GLU A 236 -0.77 14.73 -19.97
C GLU A 236 -2.17 14.95 -19.38
N ARG A 237 -2.76 13.91 -18.80
CA ARG A 237 -4.10 14.02 -18.20
C ARG A 237 -4.10 14.84 -16.93
N VAL A 238 -3.08 14.69 -16.09
CA VAL A 238 -2.95 15.49 -14.87
C VAL A 238 -2.71 16.96 -15.20
N GLU A 239 -1.91 17.27 -16.21
CA GLU A 239 -1.70 18.64 -16.66
C GLU A 239 -3.00 19.29 -17.15
N LYS A 240 -3.80 18.57 -17.95
CA LYS A 240 -5.13 19.04 -18.38
C LYS A 240 -6.05 19.28 -17.18
N LEU A 241 -6.12 18.35 -16.25
CA LEU A 241 -6.92 18.49 -15.02
C LEU A 241 -6.49 19.72 -14.22
N MET A 242 -5.18 19.91 -14.01
CA MET A 242 -4.66 21.07 -13.28
C MET A 242 -5.01 22.38 -13.97
N ALA A 243 -4.94 22.44 -15.31
CA ALA A 243 -5.35 23.60 -16.09
C ALA A 243 -6.85 23.90 -15.93
N HIS A 244 -7.72 22.88 -15.95
CA HIS A 244 -9.16 23.04 -15.73
C HIS A 244 -9.49 23.50 -14.30
N ILE A 245 -8.76 23.02 -13.30
CA ILE A 245 -8.91 23.47 -11.91
C ILE A 245 -8.52 24.95 -11.79
N ALA A 246 -7.41 25.35 -12.44
CA ALA A 246 -6.89 26.72 -12.40
C ALA A 246 -7.79 27.73 -13.15
N ASN A 247 -8.42 27.31 -14.25
CA ASN A 247 -9.39 28.14 -14.97
C ASN A 247 -10.63 28.31 -14.09
N ARG A 248 -10.58 29.34 -13.24
CA ARG A 248 -11.80 29.91 -12.64
C ARG A 248 -12.63 30.40 -13.80
N ALA A 249 -13.71 29.68 -14.13
CA ALA A 249 -14.59 30.07 -15.21
C ALA A 249 -14.94 31.55 -15.09
N ASN A 250 -14.74 32.27 -16.18
CA ASN A 250 -15.40 33.52 -16.42
C ASN A 250 -16.91 33.31 -16.42
#